data_978dbe1500c0db20bc21cdac16b3c4fd
#
_entry.id   978dbe1500c0db20bc21cdac16b3c4fd
#
_cell.length_a   1.000
_cell.length_b   1.000
_cell.length_c   1.000
_cell.angle_alpha   90.00
_cell.angle_beta   90.00
_cell.angle_gamma   90.00
#
_symmetry.space_group_name_H-M   'P 1'
#
loop_
_entity.id
_entity.type
_entity.pdbx_description
1 polymer ?
#
loop_
_entity_poly.entity_id
_entity_poly.type
_entity_poly.pdbx_seq_one_letter_code
_entity_poly.pdbx_strand_id
1 'polypeptide(L)'
;MNYCSQCGSNKLHKKLPQGDTHWRTVCSQCAHVHYQNPTIICGCIIEQDDKIALCLRAIEPKKNTWTIAAGYLETGETTETSAQREVLEETGMEVKILGLYSVFDVQHMH
;
A
#
# COMPACT_ATOMS: atom_id res chain seq x y z
N MET A 1 -11.01 1.04 -13.90
CA MET A 1 -10.32 1.81 -14.97
C MET A 1 -11.28 1.99 -16.14
N ASN A 2 -11.54 3.23 -16.52
CA ASN A 2 -12.47 3.56 -17.61
C ASN A 2 -11.75 4.04 -18.87
N TYR A 3 -10.52 4.51 -18.71
CA TYR A 3 -9.74 5.06 -19.82
C TYR A 3 -8.31 4.57 -19.74
N CYS A 4 -7.68 4.42 -20.89
CA CYS A 4 -6.27 4.06 -20.97
C CYS A 4 -5.40 5.20 -20.46
N SER A 5 -4.50 4.91 -19.50
CA SER A 5 -3.59 5.91 -18.94
C SER A 5 -2.52 6.36 -19.94
N GLN A 6 -2.32 5.65 -21.04
CA GLN A 6 -1.32 5.97 -22.04
C GLN A 6 -1.87 6.83 -23.19
N CYS A 7 -3.06 6.51 -23.68
CA CYS A 7 -3.61 7.21 -24.86
C CYS A 7 -4.98 7.85 -24.64
N GLY A 8 -5.60 7.65 -23.47
CA GLY A 8 -6.90 8.23 -23.14
C GLY A 8 -8.10 7.53 -23.77
N SER A 9 -7.91 6.46 -24.52
CA SER A 9 -9.01 5.72 -25.14
C SER A 9 -9.86 5.00 -24.10
N ASN A 10 -11.15 4.88 -24.36
CA ASN A 10 -12.06 4.06 -23.53
C ASN A 10 -12.17 2.60 -24.04
N LYS A 11 -11.39 2.24 -25.05
CA LYS A 11 -11.44 0.91 -25.66
C LYS A 11 -10.58 -0.08 -24.91
N LEU A 12 -10.96 -0.38 -23.66
CA LEU A 12 -10.26 -1.30 -22.79
C LEU A 12 -10.99 -2.66 -22.79
N HIS A 13 -10.23 -3.74 -22.79
CA HIS A 13 -10.77 -5.09 -22.73
C HIS A 13 -9.82 -6.02 -21.98
N LYS A 14 -10.34 -7.14 -21.53
CA LYS A 14 -9.54 -8.19 -20.89
C LYS A 14 -8.95 -9.10 -21.95
N LYS A 15 -7.64 -9.35 -21.82
CA LYS A 15 -6.89 -10.20 -22.74
C LYS A 15 -5.79 -10.93 -21.99
N LEU A 16 -5.43 -12.13 -22.48
CA LEU A 16 -4.24 -12.84 -22.02
C LEU A 16 -3.09 -12.44 -22.93
N PRO A 17 -2.16 -11.57 -22.49
CA PRO A 17 -1.06 -11.14 -23.36
C PRO A 17 -0.14 -12.31 -23.70
N GLN A 18 0.52 -12.25 -24.86
CA GLN A 18 1.46 -13.27 -25.28
C GLN A 18 2.59 -13.42 -24.24
N GLY A 19 2.80 -14.64 -23.77
CA GLY A 19 3.81 -14.93 -22.76
C GLY A 19 3.38 -14.68 -21.32
N ASP A 20 2.18 -14.15 -21.10
CA ASP A 20 1.64 -13.92 -19.75
C ASP A 20 0.85 -15.13 -19.29
N THR A 21 0.59 -15.21 -18.00
CA THR A 21 -0.19 -16.28 -17.36
C THR A 21 -1.53 -15.78 -16.81
N HIS A 22 -1.78 -14.48 -16.84
CA HIS A 22 -2.98 -13.85 -16.29
C HIS A 22 -3.65 -12.94 -17.30
N TRP A 23 -4.96 -12.83 -17.20
CA TRP A 23 -5.74 -11.87 -17.97
C TRP A 23 -5.47 -10.47 -17.47
N ARG A 24 -5.20 -9.56 -18.40
CA ARG A 24 -4.89 -8.16 -18.10
C ARG A 24 -5.87 -7.25 -18.81
N THR A 25 -5.96 -6.01 -18.33
CA THR A 25 -6.66 -4.96 -19.06
C THR A 25 -5.73 -4.43 -20.14
N VAL A 26 -6.18 -4.49 -21.40
CA VAL A 26 -5.38 -4.07 -22.56
C VAL A 26 -6.17 -3.04 -23.35
N CYS A 27 -5.50 -1.98 -23.77
CA CYS A 27 -6.09 -0.98 -24.64
C CYS A 27 -6.04 -1.47 -26.09
N SER A 28 -7.19 -1.55 -26.77
CA SER A 28 -7.23 -1.94 -28.18
C SER A 28 -6.74 -0.84 -29.11
N GLN A 29 -6.67 0.40 -28.63
CA GLN A 29 -6.20 1.55 -29.42
C GLN A 29 -4.68 1.63 -29.49
N CYS A 30 -3.97 1.53 -28.35
CA CYS A 30 -2.52 1.65 -28.29
C CYS A 30 -1.79 0.36 -27.89
N ALA A 31 -2.53 -0.70 -27.63
CA ALA A 31 -2.00 -2.02 -27.22
C ALA A 31 -1.31 -2.03 -25.86
N HIS A 32 -1.37 -0.96 -25.08
CA HIS A 32 -0.75 -0.92 -23.75
C HIS A 32 -1.42 -1.93 -22.82
N VAL A 33 -0.60 -2.69 -22.09
CA VAL A 33 -1.05 -3.67 -21.09
C VAL A 33 -1.00 -2.99 -19.73
N HIS A 34 -2.13 -2.97 -19.04
CA HIS A 34 -2.24 -2.37 -17.71
C HIS A 34 -2.14 -3.46 -16.64
N TYR A 35 -1.13 -3.36 -15.79
CA TYR A 35 -0.94 -4.26 -14.67
C TYR A 35 -1.50 -3.63 -13.40
N GLN A 36 -2.15 -4.45 -12.59
CA GLN A 36 -2.67 -4.02 -11.30
C GLN A 36 -1.92 -4.78 -10.21
N ASN A 37 -1.15 -4.06 -9.41
CA ASN A 37 -0.35 -4.63 -8.34
C ASN A 37 -1.05 -4.48 -6.99
N PRO A 38 -0.77 -5.39 -6.04
CA PRO A 38 -1.25 -5.22 -4.68
C PRO A 38 -0.74 -3.94 -4.03
N THR A 39 -1.53 -3.37 -3.16
CA THR A 39 -1.13 -2.23 -2.35
C THR A 39 -0.37 -2.74 -1.13
N ILE A 40 0.74 -2.07 -0.80
CA ILE A 40 1.59 -2.43 0.34
C ILE A 40 1.42 -1.37 1.43
N ILE A 41 1.19 -1.84 2.66
CA ILE A 41 1.13 -1.00 3.85
C ILE A 41 2.32 -1.34 4.72
N CYS A 42 3.04 -0.32 5.17
CA CYS A 42 4.19 -0.47 6.06
C CYS A 42 3.90 0.22 7.38
N GLY A 43 4.31 -0.39 8.47
CA GLY A 43 4.11 0.18 9.79
C GLY A 43 5.13 -0.35 10.78
N CYS A 44 5.07 0.17 11.99
CA CYS A 44 5.97 -0.22 13.07
C CYS A 44 5.22 -0.63 14.31
N ILE A 45 5.73 -1.67 14.96
CA ILE A 45 5.48 -1.90 16.38
C ILE A 45 6.56 -1.10 17.11
N ILE A 46 6.15 -0.04 17.80
CA ILE A 46 7.07 0.90 18.45
C ILE A 46 7.23 0.49 19.90
N GLU A 47 8.46 0.12 20.28
CA GLU A 47 8.79 -0.21 21.65
C GLU A 47 9.51 0.97 22.33
N GLN A 48 9.09 1.27 23.54
CA GLN A 48 9.77 2.25 24.39
C GLN A 48 9.51 1.86 25.85
N ASP A 49 10.58 1.69 26.63
CA ASP A 49 10.51 1.40 28.07
C ASP A 49 9.57 0.23 28.40
N ASP A 50 9.71 -0.89 27.66
CA ASP A 50 8.91 -2.12 27.78
C ASP A 50 7.42 -1.92 27.47
N LYS A 51 7.08 -0.84 26.77
CA LYS A 51 5.71 -0.54 26.33
C LYS A 51 5.66 -0.41 24.83
N ILE A 52 4.47 -0.58 24.29
CA ILE A 52 4.19 -0.41 22.86
C ILE A 52 3.36 0.86 22.68
N ALA A 53 3.78 1.72 21.76
CA ALA A 53 3.00 2.90 21.40
C ALA A 53 1.91 2.52 20.41
N LEU A 54 0.69 2.94 20.70
CA LEU A 54 -0.47 2.74 19.81
C LEU A 54 -1.09 4.08 19.49
N CYS A 55 -1.71 4.15 18.32
CA CYS A 55 -2.43 5.33 17.85
C CYS A 55 -3.93 5.10 17.97
N LEU A 56 -4.65 6.08 18.49
CA LEU A 56 -6.11 6.06 18.50
C LEU A 56 -6.63 6.62 17.19
N ARG A 57 -7.41 5.84 16.46
CA ARG A 57 -7.98 6.31 15.19
C ARG A 57 -8.99 7.42 15.44
N ALA A 58 -8.82 8.53 14.73
CA ALA A 58 -9.69 9.71 14.83
C ALA A 58 -10.79 9.75 13.76
N ILE A 59 -10.68 8.89 12.73
CA ILE A 59 -11.60 8.87 11.58
C ILE A 59 -12.07 7.45 11.29
N GLU A 60 -13.19 7.35 10.56
CA GLU A 60 -13.66 6.08 10.02
C GLU A 60 -12.70 5.54 8.94
N PRO A 61 -12.60 4.20 8.72
CA PRO A 61 -13.31 3.15 9.46
C PRO A 61 -12.68 2.89 10.84
N LYS A 62 -13.47 2.31 11.74
CA LYS A 62 -13.03 1.90 13.08
C LYS A 62 -12.52 3.06 13.94
N LYS A 63 -13.20 4.22 13.85
CA LYS A 63 -12.94 5.36 14.72
C LYS A 63 -12.93 4.94 16.19
N ASN A 64 -12.04 5.52 16.99
CA ASN A 64 -11.85 5.24 18.42
C ASN A 64 -11.29 3.84 18.74
N THR A 65 -10.71 3.14 17.75
CA THR A 65 -9.95 1.93 18.00
C THR A 65 -8.45 2.21 18.00
N TRP A 66 -7.70 1.40 18.74
CA TRP A 66 -6.25 1.51 18.80
C TRP A 66 -5.60 0.73 17.66
N THR A 67 -4.56 1.28 17.09
CA THR A 67 -3.82 0.66 15.98
C THR A 67 -2.34 1.05 16.05
N ILE A 68 -1.51 0.34 15.29
CA ILE A 68 -0.11 0.73 15.11
C ILE A 68 -0.04 1.86 14.08
N ALA A 69 1.06 2.62 14.12
CA ALA A 69 1.34 3.63 13.09
C ALA A 69 1.71 2.92 11.78
N ALA A 70 0.94 3.16 10.73
CA ALA A 70 1.13 2.50 9.44
C ALA A 70 0.47 3.29 8.32
N GLY A 71 0.93 3.08 7.09
CA GLY A 71 0.34 3.68 5.91
C GLY A 71 0.92 3.10 4.64
N TYR A 72 0.49 3.64 3.51
CA TYR A 72 0.86 3.12 2.20
C TYR A 72 2.32 3.38 1.87
N LEU A 73 2.96 2.35 1.31
CA LEU A 73 4.28 2.48 0.71
C LEU A 73 4.19 3.40 -0.51
N GLU A 74 5.07 4.39 -0.58
CA GLU A 74 5.16 5.29 -1.71
C GLU A 74 6.22 4.83 -2.71
N THR A 75 6.03 5.18 -3.97
CA THR A 75 7.02 4.89 -5.02
C THR A 75 8.36 5.53 -4.67
N GLY A 76 9.43 4.76 -4.76
CA GLY A 76 10.79 5.22 -4.47
C GLY A 76 11.21 5.01 -3.01
N GLU A 77 10.32 4.56 -2.15
CA GLU A 77 10.66 4.23 -0.77
C GLU A 77 11.03 2.76 -0.61
N THR A 78 11.90 2.45 0.36
CA THR A 78 12.03 1.10 0.89
C THR A 78 10.95 0.88 1.95
N THR A 79 10.69 -0.37 2.32
CA THR A 79 9.73 -0.67 3.38
C THR A 79 10.14 -0.07 4.72
N GLU A 80 11.43 -0.04 5.02
CA GLU A 80 11.95 0.58 6.24
C GLU A 80 11.74 2.10 6.26
N THR A 81 12.09 2.79 5.17
CA THR A 81 11.92 4.25 5.10
C THR A 81 10.45 4.64 5.11
N SER A 82 9.60 3.85 4.49
CA SER A 82 8.15 4.05 4.53
C SER A 82 7.61 3.93 5.96
N ALA A 83 8.00 2.87 6.67
CA ALA A 83 7.56 2.67 8.05
C ALA A 83 8.03 3.81 8.97
N GLN A 84 9.28 4.25 8.82
CA GLN A 84 9.80 5.39 9.59
C GLN A 84 9.06 6.68 9.29
N ARG A 85 8.76 6.93 8.02
CA ARG A 85 8.00 8.11 7.59
C ARG A 85 6.60 8.12 8.18
N GLU A 86 5.90 6.99 8.11
CA GLU A 86 4.54 6.87 8.65
C GLU A 86 4.52 7.10 10.17
N VAL A 87 5.50 6.56 10.90
CA VAL A 87 5.62 6.81 12.34
C VAL A 87 5.82 8.29 12.62
N LEU A 88 6.72 8.94 11.88
CA LEU A 88 7.00 10.37 12.08
C LEU A 88 5.77 11.22 11.79
N GLU A 89 5.06 10.93 10.70
CA GLU A 89 3.85 11.66 10.32
C GLU A 89 2.73 11.51 11.35
N GLU A 90 2.53 10.29 11.87
CA GLU A 90 1.39 9.99 12.74
C GLU A 90 1.67 10.27 14.22
N THR A 91 2.92 10.17 14.66
CA THR A 91 3.27 10.27 16.09
C THR A 91 4.25 11.40 16.41
N GLY A 92 4.95 11.94 15.43
CA GLY A 92 6.04 12.87 15.63
C GLY A 92 7.32 12.24 16.15
N MET A 93 7.37 10.92 16.31
CA MET A 93 8.54 10.20 16.83
C MET A 93 9.47 9.77 15.70
N GLU A 94 10.77 9.88 15.96
CA GLU A 94 11.80 9.26 15.13
C GLU A 94 12.12 7.89 15.70
N VAL A 95 12.08 6.85 14.85
CA VAL A 95 12.31 5.47 15.27
C VAL A 95 13.46 4.85 14.52
N LYS A 96 14.13 3.92 15.18
CA LYS A 96 15.15 3.07 14.57
C LYS A 96 14.50 1.72 14.26
N ILE A 97 14.64 1.27 13.02
CA ILE A 97 14.14 -0.05 12.60
C ILE A 97 15.11 -1.12 13.09
N LEU A 98 14.62 -2.05 13.89
CA LEU A 98 15.42 -3.16 14.41
C LEU A 98 15.36 -4.39 13.51
N GLY A 99 14.30 -4.55 12.76
CA GLY A 99 14.11 -5.68 11.86
C GLY A 99 12.66 -5.84 11.45
N LEU A 100 12.41 -6.83 10.61
CA LEU A 100 11.07 -7.21 10.19
C LEU A 100 10.39 -8.01 11.30
N TYR A 101 9.23 -7.57 11.74
CA TYR A 101 8.43 -8.32 12.70
C TYR A 101 7.63 -9.42 12.01
N SER A 102 6.82 -9.05 11.05
CA SER A 102 6.01 -10.01 10.30
C SER A 102 5.41 -9.37 9.04
N VAL A 103 4.92 -10.22 8.15
CA VAL A 103 4.14 -9.83 6.99
C VAL A 103 2.75 -10.46 7.14
N PHE A 104 1.71 -9.66 6.95
CA PHE A 104 0.34 -10.10 7.06
C PHE A 104 -0.38 -9.86 5.73
N ASP A 105 -1.16 -10.82 5.31
CA ASP A 105 -2.07 -10.64 4.19
C ASP A 105 -3.36 -10.03 4.71
N VAL A 106 -3.68 -8.83 4.23
CA VAL A 106 -4.89 -8.13 4.61
C VAL A 106 -5.85 -8.18 3.43
N GLN A 107 -6.83 -9.05 3.54
CA GLN A 107 -7.89 -9.17 2.54
C GLN A 107 -9.11 -8.40 3.03
N HIS A 108 -9.87 -7.85 2.10
CA HIS A 108 -11.12 -7.13 2.38
C HIS A 108 -10.95 -5.86 3.22
N MET A 109 -9.84 -5.15 3.06
CA MET A 109 -9.75 -3.78 3.55
C MET A 109 -10.55 -2.87 2.62
N HIS A 110 -11.67 -2.43 3.10
CA HIS A 110 -12.52 -1.46 2.39
C HIS A 110 -12.62 -0.18 3.16
#